data_6eb69094a61c73369bfcc2d7f05bc430
#
_entry.id   6eb69094a61c73369bfcc2d7f05bc430
#
_cell.length_a   1.000
_cell.length_b   1.000
_cell.length_c   1.000
_cell.angle_alpha   90.00
_cell.angle_beta   90.00
_cell.angle_gamma   90.00
#
_symmetry.space_group_name_H-M   'P 1'
#
loop_
_entity.id
_entity.type
_entity.pdbx_description
1 polymer ?
#
loop_
_entity_poly.entity_id
_entity_poly.type
_entity_poly.pdbx_seq_one_letter_code
_entity_poly.pdbx_strand_id
1 'polypeptide(L)'
;MSQRYENIMVAVDGSKGADLAFVKGVHSALRNHAKLIIAHVVDTRALQSVSTFDADVYEELQQEAKDLMAGYEELAKAAGVTDVKTVIEMGNPKTLLAKTIPDQEHVDLILVGATGLNAFERLLVGSSSEYILRHTSVDLLVVRDEDKTL
;
A
#
# COMPACT_ATOMS: atom_id res chain seq x y z
N MET A 1 17.75 -22.61 -8.88
CA MET A 1 17.54 -21.26 -9.39
C MET A 1 16.88 -20.40 -8.36
N SER A 2 17.47 -19.27 -8.10
CA SER A 2 16.86 -18.31 -7.19
C SER A 2 15.87 -17.46 -7.97
N GLN A 3 14.63 -17.42 -7.51
CA GLN A 3 13.65 -16.48 -8.01
C GLN A 3 13.81 -15.19 -7.23
N ARG A 4 13.84 -14.11 -7.98
CA ARG A 4 14.01 -12.79 -7.41
C ARG A 4 12.85 -11.91 -7.88
N TYR A 5 12.28 -11.17 -6.95
CA TYR A 5 11.26 -10.19 -7.32
C TYR A 5 11.92 -8.97 -7.95
N GLU A 6 11.29 -8.43 -8.96
CA GLU A 6 11.80 -7.27 -9.69
C GLU A 6 11.02 -5.99 -9.38
N ASN A 7 9.71 -6.11 -9.18
CA ASN A 7 8.82 -4.98 -8.93
C ASN A 7 7.95 -5.27 -7.73
N ILE A 8 8.29 -4.69 -6.61
CA ILE A 8 7.63 -4.94 -5.33
C ILE A 8 6.74 -3.76 -5.01
N MET A 9 5.45 -4.02 -4.75
CA MET A 9 4.50 -2.98 -4.37
C MET A 9 4.14 -3.12 -2.90
N VAL A 10 4.14 -2.01 -2.18
CA VAL A 10 3.58 -1.94 -0.83
C VAL A 10 2.41 -0.96 -0.84
N ALA A 11 1.28 -1.39 -0.27
CA ALA A 11 0.11 -0.54 -0.15
C ALA A 11 0.16 0.17 1.20
N VAL A 12 0.02 1.48 1.19
CA VAL A 12 0.14 2.31 2.40
C VAL A 12 -1.04 3.24 2.56
N ASP A 13 -1.42 3.51 3.80
CA ASP A 13 -2.52 4.42 4.14
C ASP A 13 -2.22 5.27 5.39
N GLY A 14 -0.97 5.26 5.85
CA GLY A 14 -0.57 5.99 7.04
C GLY A 14 -0.84 5.24 8.35
N SER A 15 -1.46 4.07 8.30
CA SER A 15 -1.71 3.27 9.50
C SER A 15 -0.44 2.58 9.97
N LYS A 16 -0.47 2.12 11.22
CA LYS A 16 0.65 1.35 11.80
C LYS A 16 0.90 0.06 11.01
N GLY A 17 -0.17 -0.62 10.60
CA GLY A 17 -0.04 -1.83 9.80
C GLY A 17 0.63 -1.58 8.46
N ALA A 18 0.28 -0.48 7.81
CA ALA A 18 0.91 -0.08 6.56
C ALA A 18 2.38 0.27 6.75
N ASP A 19 2.71 0.92 7.86
CA ASP A 19 4.11 1.27 8.16
C ASP A 19 4.96 0.02 8.33
N LEU A 20 4.42 -1.00 8.99
CA LEU A 20 5.12 -2.28 9.15
C LEU A 20 5.31 -2.96 7.80
N ALA A 21 4.29 -2.93 6.95
CA ALA A 21 4.39 -3.47 5.59
C ALA A 21 5.43 -2.69 4.78
N PHE A 22 5.46 -1.37 4.93
CA PHE A 22 6.42 -0.53 4.25
C PHE A 22 7.86 -0.91 4.61
N VAL A 23 8.15 -1.08 5.91
CA VAL A 23 9.49 -1.48 6.36
C VAL A 23 9.89 -2.82 5.75
N LYS A 24 8.99 -3.79 5.74
CA LYS A 24 9.27 -5.08 5.09
C LYS A 24 9.45 -4.93 3.59
N GLY A 25 8.69 -4.05 2.97
CA GLY A 25 8.83 -3.75 1.54
C GLY A 25 10.20 -3.19 1.20
N VAL A 26 10.68 -2.26 2.02
CA VAL A 26 12.03 -1.69 1.85
C VAL A 26 13.08 -2.79 1.95
N HIS A 27 13.01 -3.62 2.98
CA HIS A 27 13.96 -4.72 3.16
C HIS A 27 13.90 -5.71 2.00
N SER A 28 12.71 -6.03 1.52
CA SER A 28 12.53 -6.94 0.39
C SER A 28 13.12 -6.35 -0.89
N ALA A 29 12.89 -5.06 -1.13
CA ALA A 29 13.45 -4.37 -2.30
C ALA A 29 14.98 -4.37 -2.25
N LEU A 30 15.56 -4.13 -1.08
CA LEU A 30 17.01 -4.14 -0.93
C LEU A 30 17.59 -5.52 -1.19
N ARG A 31 16.98 -6.58 -0.62
CA ARG A 31 17.47 -7.94 -0.82
C ARG A 31 17.37 -8.40 -2.28
N ASN A 32 16.34 -7.97 -2.97
CA ASN A 32 16.08 -8.39 -4.34
C ASN A 32 16.65 -7.43 -5.39
N HIS A 33 17.23 -6.32 -4.99
CA HIS A 33 17.62 -5.23 -5.89
C HIS A 33 16.44 -4.81 -6.78
N ALA A 34 15.26 -4.75 -6.18
CA ALA A 34 14.02 -4.52 -6.88
C ALA A 34 13.61 -3.06 -6.85
N LYS A 35 12.75 -2.71 -7.80
CA LYS A 35 12.02 -1.46 -7.76
C LYS A 35 10.96 -1.55 -6.65
N LEU A 36 10.82 -0.50 -5.87
CA LEU A 36 9.78 -0.41 -4.84
C LEU A 36 8.71 0.56 -5.32
N ILE A 37 7.51 0.05 -5.47
CA ILE A 37 6.34 0.84 -5.83
C ILE A 37 5.54 1.05 -4.54
N ILE A 38 5.40 2.30 -4.13
CA ILE A 38 4.63 2.66 -2.93
C ILE A 38 3.28 3.16 -3.41
N ALA A 39 2.23 2.42 -3.11
CA ALA A 39 0.90 2.69 -3.65
C ALA A 39 -0.06 3.15 -2.56
N HIS A 40 -0.82 4.17 -2.85
CA HIS A 40 -1.86 4.70 -1.99
C HIS A 40 -3.11 4.97 -2.81
N VAL A 41 -4.24 4.48 -2.32
CA VAL A 41 -5.53 4.73 -2.97
C VAL A 41 -6.36 5.60 -2.05
N VAL A 42 -6.76 6.76 -2.55
CA VAL A 42 -7.72 7.61 -1.85
C VAL A 42 -9.10 7.03 -2.09
N ASP A 43 -9.73 6.55 -1.03
CA ASP A 43 -11.03 5.89 -1.12
C ASP A 43 -12.13 6.94 -1.31
N THR A 44 -12.64 7.04 -2.53
CA THR A 44 -13.65 8.02 -2.87
C THR A 44 -15.06 7.60 -2.52
N ARG A 45 -15.26 6.37 -2.07
CA ARG A 45 -16.60 5.89 -1.69
C ARG A 45 -17.18 6.70 -0.54
N ALA A 46 -16.33 7.16 0.38
CA ALA A 46 -16.77 8.01 1.48
C ALA A 46 -17.29 9.36 1.01
N LEU A 47 -16.81 9.85 -0.13
CA LEU A 47 -17.26 11.12 -0.71
C LEU A 47 -18.63 11.03 -1.39
N GLN A 48 -19.03 9.83 -1.78
CA GLN A 48 -20.30 9.63 -2.46
C GLN A 48 -21.50 9.84 -1.55
N SER A 49 -21.30 9.77 -0.24
CA SER A 49 -22.35 10.01 0.73
C SER A 49 -22.56 11.51 1.03
N VAL A 50 -21.68 12.36 0.51
CA VAL A 50 -21.78 13.81 0.71
C VAL A 50 -22.66 14.37 -0.41
N SER A 51 -23.70 15.11 -0.02
CA SER A 51 -24.71 15.61 -0.96
C SER A 51 -24.18 16.70 -1.89
N THR A 52 -23.07 17.34 -1.53
CA THR A 52 -22.43 18.35 -2.37
C THR A 52 -20.97 17.97 -2.56
N PHE A 53 -20.58 17.85 -3.83
CA PHE A 53 -19.16 17.67 -4.16
C PHE A 53 -18.45 19.01 -4.00
N ASP A 54 -17.46 19.03 -3.12
CA ASP A 54 -16.67 20.22 -2.89
C ASP A 54 -15.27 20.01 -3.48
N ALA A 55 -14.93 20.81 -4.48
CA ALA A 55 -13.63 20.74 -5.13
C ALA A 55 -12.48 21.00 -4.16
N ASP A 56 -12.70 21.84 -3.15
CA ASP A 56 -11.67 22.12 -2.17
C ASP A 56 -11.35 20.90 -1.30
N VAL A 57 -12.38 20.13 -0.94
CA VAL A 57 -12.18 18.87 -0.19
C VAL A 57 -11.38 17.89 -1.03
N TYR A 58 -11.69 17.81 -2.32
CA TYR A 58 -10.99 16.93 -3.23
C TYR A 58 -9.50 17.29 -3.33
N GLU A 59 -9.22 18.60 -3.47
CA GLU A 59 -7.83 19.08 -3.53
C GLU A 59 -7.07 18.80 -2.24
N GLU A 60 -7.73 18.96 -1.09
CA GLU A 60 -7.13 18.68 0.21
C GLU A 60 -6.75 17.20 0.32
N LEU A 61 -7.64 16.30 -0.10
CA LEU A 61 -7.36 14.87 -0.07
C LEU A 61 -6.19 14.51 -0.97
N GLN A 62 -6.11 15.13 -2.14
CA GLN A 62 -4.98 14.90 -3.04
C GLN A 62 -3.68 15.40 -2.43
N GLN A 63 -3.70 16.56 -1.80
CA GLN A 63 -2.50 17.13 -1.20
C GLN A 63 -2.04 16.29 -0.01
N GLU A 64 -2.97 15.84 0.83
CA GLU A 64 -2.64 14.95 1.94
C GLU A 64 -1.99 13.65 1.44
N ALA A 65 -2.52 13.10 0.36
CA ALA A 65 -1.96 11.90 -0.24
C ALA A 65 -0.54 12.13 -0.76
N LYS A 66 -0.31 13.26 -1.42
CA LYS A 66 1.02 13.60 -1.92
C LYS A 66 2.02 13.78 -0.78
N ASP A 67 1.61 14.43 0.28
CA ASP A 67 2.47 14.65 1.45
C ASP A 67 2.81 13.33 2.13
N LEU A 68 1.82 12.46 2.29
CA LEU A 68 2.02 11.13 2.86
C LEU A 68 3.03 10.33 2.02
N MET A 69 2.84 10.32 0.73
CA MET A 69 3.68 9.53 -0.17
C MET A 69 5.09 10.09 -0.28
N ALA A 70 5.24 11.40 -0.22
CA ALA A 70 6.57 12.03 -0.21
C ALA A 70 7.39 11.57 1.00
N GLY A 71 6.74 11.43 2.16
CA GLY A 71 7.40 10.93 3.36
C GLY A 71 7.89 9.49 3.20
N TYR A 72 7.06 8.62 2.66
CA TYR A 72 7.46 7.24 2.42
C TYR A 72 8.59 7.14 1.39
N GLU A 73 8.50 7.92 0.32
CA GLU A 73 9.54 7.93 -0.71
C GLU A 73 10.88 8.34 -0.15
N GLU A 74 10.89 9.39 0.67
CA GLU A 74 12.11 9.88 1.31
C GLU A 74 12.72 8.82 2.21
N LEU A 75 11.90 8.15 3.02
CA LEU A 75 12.38 7.08 3.89
C LEU A 75 12.96 5.90 3.11
N ALA A 76 12.32 5.52 2.01
CA ALA A 76 12.79 4.42 1.19
C ALA A 76 14.15 4.74 0.56
N LYS A 77 14.30 5.95 0.04
CA LYS A 77 15.57 6.39 -0.56
C LYS A 77 16.67 6.49 0.50
N ALA A 78 16.34 7.01 1.67
CA ALA A 78 17.30 7.11 2.78
C ALA A 78 17.78 5.74 3.23
N ALA A 79 16.93 4.72 3.13
CA ALA A 79 17.28 3.34 3.48
C ALA A 79 18.13 2.65 2.42
N GLY A 80 18.27 3.23 1.23
CA GLY A 80 19.14 2.70 0.19
C GLY A 80 18.44 2.12 -1.02
N VAL A 81 17.11 2.20 -1.11
CA VAL A 81 16.39 1.74 -2.29
C VAL A 81 16.65 2.73 -3.43
N THR A 82 17.21 2.23 -4.53
CA THR A 82 17.64 3.10 -5.63
C THR A 82 16.52 3.42 -6.62
N ASP A 83 15.55 2.53 -6.76
CA ASP A 83 14.45 2.69 -7.70
C ASP A 83 13.13 2.70 -6.93
N VAL A 84 12.60 3.88 -6.68
CA VAL A 84 11.36 4.08 -5.91
C VAL A 84 10.36 4.84 -6.77
N LYS A 85 9.14 4.33 -6.83
CA LYS A 85 8.04 5.00 -7.51
C LYS A 85 6.84 5.09 -6.57
N THR A 86 6.23 6.26 -6.49
CA THR A 86 4.99 6.44 -5.76
C THR A 86 3.82 6.45 -6.74
N VAL A 87 2.71 5.82 -6.36
CA VAL A 87 1.49 5.77 -7.16
C VAL A 87 0.34 6.19 -6.26
N ILE A 88 -0.40 7.21 -6.68
CA ILE A 88 -1.59 7.68 -5.99
C ILE A 88 -2.75 7.54 -6.96
N GLU A 89 -3.75 6.78 -6.57
CA GLU A 89 -4.97 6.61 -7.35
C GLU A 89 -6.18 6.94 -6.49
N MET A 90 -7.27 7.30 -7.14
CA MET A 90 -8.53 7.60 -6.46
C MET A 90 -9.57 6.59 -6.91
N GLY A 91 -10.30 6.03 -5.98
CA GLY A 91 -11.33 5.05 -6.31
C GLY A 91 -11.50 3.99 -5.25
N ASN A 92 -11.81 2.79 -5.69
CA ASN A 92 -11.98 1.65 -4.81
C ASN A 92 -10.62 0.97 -4.57
N PRO A 93 -10.10 1.02 -3.32
CA PRO A 93 -8.79 0.47 -3.04
C PRO A 93 -8.70 -1.03 -3.31
N LYS A 94 -9.77 -1.77 -3.17
CA LYS A 94 -9.74 -3.22 -3.35
C LYS A 94 -9.34 -3.61 -4.77
N THR A 95 -10.06 -3.10 -5.76
CA THR A 95 -9.77 -3.43 -7.15
C THR A 95 -8.49 -2.79 -7.64
N LEU A 96 -8.23 -1.56 -7.24
CA LEU A 96 -7.01 -0.86 -7.66
C LEU A 96 -5.75 -1.55 -7.15
N LEU A 97 -5.76 -1.97 -5.88
CA LEU A 97 -4.59 -2.61 -5.28
C LEU A 97 -4.44 -4.08 -5.69
N ALA A 98 -5.55 -4.78 -5.96
CA ALA A 98 -5.49 -6.19 -6.33
C ALA A 98 -5.09 -6.41 -7.78
N LYS A 99 -5.52 -5.55 -8.68
CA LYS A 99 -5.36 -5.77 -10.12
C LYS A 99 -4.81 -4.59 -10.89
N THR A 100 -5.44 -3.43 -10.78
CA THR A 100 -5.15 -2.31 -11.69
C THR A 100 -3.72 -1.82 -11.57
N ILE A 101 -3.30 -1.45 -10.37
CA ILE A 101 -1.93 -0.95 -10.15
C ILE A 101 -0.90 -2.06 -10.41
N PRO A 102 -1.09 -3.29 -9.87
CA PRO A 102 -0.14 -4.35 -10.18
C PRO A 102 0.04 -4.62 -11.67
N ASP A 103 -1.03 -4.58 -12.45
CA ASP A 103 -0.93 -4.78 -13.89
C ASP A 103 -0.18 -3.64 -14.58
N GLN A 104 -0.50 -2.40 -14.22
CA GLN A 104 0.15 -1.23 -14.80
C GLN A 104 1.63 -1.17 -14.49
N GLU A 105 2.02 -1.54 -13.28
CA GLU A 105 3.40 -1.43 -12.81
C GLU A 105 4.18 -2.72 -12.89
N HIS A 106 3.60 -3.75 -13.47
CA HIS A 106 4.23 -5.08 -13.62
C HIS A 106 4.71 -5.65 -12.29
N VAL A 107 3.89 -5.49 -11.26
CA VAL A 107 4.21 -5.93 -9.90
C VAL A 107 4.26 -7.45 -9.81
N ASP A 108 5.28 -7.98 -9.16
CA ASP A 108 5.41 -9.43 -8.94
C ASP A 108 5.36 -9.82 -7.46
N LEU A 109 5.35 -8.85 -6.56
CA LEU A 109 5.11 -9.10 -5.13
C LEU A 109 4.36 -7.91 -4.54
N ILE A 110 3.27 -8.19 -3.83
CA ILE A 110 2.50 -7.19 -3.10
C ILE A 110 2.69 -7.39 -1.61
N LEU A 111 2.94 -6.31 -0.87
CA LEU A 111 2.95 -6.33 0.58
C LEU A 111 1.82 -5.43 1.10
N VAL A 112 1.06 -5.96 2.03
CA VAL A 112 -0.01 -5.20 2.69
C VAL A 112 0.05 -5.47 4.19
N GLY A 113 -0.41 -4.51 4.99
CA GLY A 113 -0.60 -4.75 6.41
C GLY A 113 -1.81 -5.64 6.63
N ALA A 114 -1.78 -6.44 7.67
CA ALA A 114 -2.90 -7.32 8.01
C ALA A 114 -4.14 -6.51 8.39
N THR A 115 -3.94 -5.33 9.01
CA THR A 115 -5.03 -4.46 9.44
C THR A 115 -4.73 -3.03 9.00
N GLY A 116 -5.77 -2.29 8.67
CA GLY A 116 -5.66 -0.87 8.33
C GLY A 116 -6.05 0.04 9.48
N LEU A 117 -6.60 1.21 9.14
CA LEU A 117 -6.97 2.24 10.12
C LEU A 117 -8.02 1.78 11.13
N ASN A 118 -8.88 0.84 10.74
CA ASN A 118 -9.96 0.33 11.59
C ASN A 118 -9.62 -1.05 12.16
N ALA A 119 -8.54 -1.12 12.90
CA ALA A 119 -8.02 -2.38 13.42
C ALA A 119 -8.71 -2.82 14.72
N PHE A 120 -10.03 -2.95 14.70
CA PHE A 120 -10.77 -3.40 15.87
C PHE A 120 -10.63 -4.89 16.13
N GLU A 121 -10.41 -5.64 15.08
CA GLU A 121 -10.41 -7.08 15.15
C GLU A 121 -9.02 -7.61 14.85
N ARG A 122 -8.25 -7.75 15.90
CA ARG A 122 -6.85 -8.18 15.79
C ARG A 122 -6.67 -9.57 15.26
N LEU A 123 -7.74 -10.36 15.30
CA LEU A 123 -7.70 -11.75 14.86
C LEU A 123 -8.02 -11.90 13.38
N LEU A 124 -8.59 -10.87 12.78
CA LEU A 124 -9.01 -10.91 11.38
C LEU A 124 -8.12 -10.08 10.50
N VAL A 125 -7.91 -10.55 9.29
CA VAL A 125 -7.26 -9.80 8.24
C VAL A 125 -8.24 -8.72 7.77
N GLY A 126 -7.76 -7.50 7.53
CA GLY A 126 -8.59 -6.40 7.05
C GLY A 126 -9.27 -6.73 5.72
N SER A 127 -10.38 -6.05 5.45
CA SER A 127 -11.19 -6.34 4.26
C SER A 127 -10.42 -6.12 2.95
N SER A 128 -9.57 -5.11 2.90
CA SER A 128 -8.75 -4.86 1.70
C SER A 128 -7.72 -5.95 1.48
N SER A 129 -7.03 -6.37 2.55
CA SER A 129 -6.05 -7.43 2.46
C SER A 129 -6.68 -8.75 2.05
N GLU A 130 -7.86 -9.05 2.60
CA GLU A 130 -8.60 -10.26 2.22
C GLU A 130 -9.02 -10.23 0.77
N TYR A 131 -9.53 -9.10 0.30
CA TYR A 131 -9.92 -8.95 -1.10
C TYR A 131 -8.73 -9.16 -2.03
N ILE A 132 -7.60 -8.55 -1.72
CA ILE A 132 -6.39 -8.68 -2.51
C ILE A 132 -5.96 -10.14 -2.56
N LEU A 133 -5.95 -10.81 -1.40
CA LEU A 133 -5.60 -12.23 -1.31
C LEU A 133 -6.43 -13.08 -2.26
N ARG A 134 -7.73 -12.83 -2.32
CA ARG A 134 -8.65 -13.62 -3.13
C ARG A 134 -8.60 -13.33 -4.62
N HIS A 135 -8.24 -12.11 -4.99
CA HIS A 135 -8.43 -11.64 -6.36
C HIS A 135 -7.16 -11.32 -7.12
N THR A 136 -6.03 -11.17 -6.46
CA THR A 136 -4.78 -10.91 -7.16
C THR A 136 -4.18 -12.19 -7.74
N SER A 137 -3.48 -12.04 -8.86
CA SER A 137 -2.68 -13.14 -9.42
C SER A 137 -1.20 -13.03 -9.03
N VAL A 138 -0.87 -12.03 -8.22
CA VAL A 138 0.49 -11.71 -7.82
C VAL A 138 0.76 -12.29 -6.43
N ASP A 139 2.00 -12.66 -6.17
CA ASP A 139 2.39 -13.12 -4.83
C ASP A 139 2.10 -12.03 -3.80
N LEU A 140 1.56 -12.43 -2.67
CA LEU A 140 1.11 -11.51 -1.64
C LEU A 140 1.72 -11.86 -0.29
N LEU A 141 2.30 -10.87 0.36
CA LEU A 141 2.77 -10.98 1.73
C LEU A 141 1.89 -10.10 2.63
N VAL A 142 1.18 -10.71 3.55
CA VAL A 142 0.39 -10.00 4.55
C VAL A 142 1.24 -9.83 5.79
N VAL A 143 1.55 -8.59 6.14
CA VAL A 143 2.45 -8.27 7.24
C VAL A 143 1.64 -8.06 8.50
N ARG A 144 1.92 -8.87 9.51
CA ARG A 144 1.23 -8.80 10.79
C ARG A 144 2.01 -7.94 11.77
N ASP A 145 1.27 -7.36 12.69
CA ASP A 145 1.86 -6.63 13.80
C ASP A 145 2.61 -7.62 14.68
N GLU A 146 3.89 -7.35 14.90
CA GLU A 146 4.73 -8.19 15.75
C GLU A 146 4.60 -7.85 17.21
N ASP A 147 3.83 -6.82 17.55
CA ASP A 147 3.61 -6.45 18.93
C ASP A 147 2.78 -7.51 19.61
N LYS A 148 3.46 -8.51 20.07
CA LYS A 148 2.85 -9.58 20.84
C LYS A 148 2.89 -9.17 22.29
N THR A 149 1.97 -8.31 22.64
CA THR A 149 1.84 -7.96 24.05
C THR A 149 1.42 -9.20 24.79
N LEU A 150 2.26 -9.60 25.61
CA LEU A 150 1.97 -10.72 26.50
C LEU A 150 1.17 -10.23 27.69
#